data_96c8bb43dc58c1c294c1674a1a08810a
#
_entry.id   96c8bb43dc58c1c294c1674a1a08810a
#
_cell.length_a   1.000
_cell.length_b   1.000
_cell.length_c   1.000
_cell.angle_alpha   90.00
_cell.angle_beta   90.00
_cell.angle_gamma   90.00
#
_symmetry.space_group_name_H-M   'P 1'
#
loop_
_entity.id
_entity.type
_entity.pdbx_description
1 polymer ?
#
loop_
_entity_poly.entity_id
_entity_poly.type
_entity_poly.pdbx_seq_one_letter_code
_entity_poly.pdbx_strand_id
1 'polypeptide(L)'
;MKKLLIAALVMLILGLGGYLIYDQLGGNRPVELSLEAKSPDTLSGQTFRGTPVDKGLEQLFQKIQTTQKLHPGAKLHTIYYTEPAGKLDTLEVFAGINLPFGAPDLELKEFSEGRYILAKVTGNKWVMPSPETIKEKIQDYAKANKLTLSGYYIDKIVSETEVHVIAPVR
;
A
#
# COMPACT_ATOMS: atom_id res chain seq x y z
N MET A 1 24.22 -44.14 -1.28
CA MET A 1 24.01 -43.42 -2.55
C MET A 1 22.53 -43.30 -2.92
N LYS A 2 21.73 -44.39 -3.04
CA LYS A 2 20.30 -44.31 -3.41
C LYS A 2 19.44 -43.41 -2.48
N LYS A 3 19.63 -43.44 -1.17
CA LYS A 3 18.89 -42.59 -0.21
C LYS A 3 19.20 -41.10 -0.38
N LEU A 4 20.43 -40.74 -0.70
CA LEU A 4 20.85 -39.38 -1.00
C LEU A 4 20.23 -38.88 -2.32
N LEU A 5 20.17 -39.71 -3.35
CA LEU A 5 19.52 -39.36 -4.62
C LEU A 5 18.00 -39.13 -4.45
N ILE A 6 17.33 -39.97 -3.66
CA ILE A 6 15.90 -39.80 -3.35
C ILE A 6 15.66 -38.51 -2.56
N ALA A 7 16.49 -38.23 -1.56
CA ALA A 7 16.37 -36.97 -0.80
C ALA A 7 16.60 -35.74 -1.70
N ALA A 8 17.59 -35.76 -2.58
CA ALA A 8 17.82 -34.67 -3.54
C ALA A 8 16.65 -34.48 -4.51
N LEU A 9 16.06 -35.59 -5.01
CA LEU A 9 14.89 -35.50 -5.89
C LEU A 9 13.68 -34.94 -5.18
N VAL A 10 13.41 -35.32 -3.92
CA VAL A 10 12.32 -34.77 -3.12
C VAL A 10 12.52 -33.27 -2.89
N MET A 11 13.74 -32.84 -2.54
CA MET A 11 14.05 -31.42 -2.35
C MET A 11 13.86 -30.61 -3.64
N LEU A 12 14.25 -31.19 -4.79
CA LEU A 12 14.05 -30.56 -6.10
C LEU A 12 12.55 -30.36 -6.41
N ILE A 13 11.74 -31.41 -6.18
CA ILE A 13 10.28 -31.35 -6.41
C ILE A 13 9.63 -30.33 -5.49
N LEU A 14 9.98 -30.28 -4.20
CA LEU A 14 9.48 -29.30 -3.26
C LEU A 14 9.89 -27.86 -3.63
N GLY A 15 11.14 -27.68 -4.05
CA GLY A 15 11.63 -26.38 -4.51
C GLY A 15 10.92 -25.88 -5.77
N LEU A 16 10.76 -26.77 -6.76
CA LEU A 16 10.04 -26.43 -8.00
C LEU A 16 8.55 -26.17 -7.72
N GLY A 17 7.91 -27.01 -6.91
CA GLY A 17 6.51 -26.81 -6.50
C GLY A 17 6.31 -25.51 -5.75
N GLY A 18 7.18 -25.18 -4.79
CA GLY A 18 7.17 -23.92 -4.07
C GLY A 18 7.35 -22.70 -4.97
N TYR A 19 8.28 -22.79 -5.94
CA TYR A 19 8.49 -21.72 -6.92
C TYR A 19 7.26 -21.49 -7.81
N LEU A 20 6.63 -22.56 -8.29
CA LEU A 20 5.41 -22.43 -9.13
C LEU A 20 4.26 -21.82 -8.35
N ILE A 21 4.08 -22.18 -7.08
CA ILE A 21 3.06 -21.57 -6.20
C ILE A 21 3.37 -20.09 -5.98
N TYR A 22 4.62 -19.74 -5.68
CA TYR A 22 5.06 -18.35 -5.51
C TYR A 22 4.79 -17.50 -6.74
N ASP A 23 5.12 -18.03 -7.93
CA ASP A 23 4.87 -17.36 -9.21
C ASP A 23 3.37 -17.20 -9.49
N GLN A 24 2.57 -18.24 -9.25
CA GLN A 24 1.10 -18.20 -9.41
C GLN A 24 0.44 -17.19 -8.45
N LEU A 25 0.96 -17.02 -7.25
CA LEU A 25 0.53 -16.00 -6.28
C LEU A 25 0.92 -14.58 -6.69
N GLY A 26 1.76 -14.43 -7.72
CA GLY A 26 2.22 -13.14 -8.22
C GLY A 26 3.52 -12.63 -7.59
N GLY A 27 4.30 -13.50 -6.95
CA GLY A 27 5.56 -13.13 -6.29
C GLY A 27 6.64 -12.61 -7.24
N ASN A 28 6.57 -12.99 -8.53
CA ASN A 28 7.48 -12.49 -9.57
C ASN A 28 6.94 -11.28 -10.34
N ARG A 29 5.73 -10.79 -10.01
CA ARG A 29 5.16 -9.63 -10.71
C ARG A 29 5.96 -8.37 -10.38
N PRO A 30 6.39 -7.61 -11.40
CA PRO A 30 7.10 -6.36 -11.16
C PRO A 30 6.14 -5.31 -10.58
N VAL A 31 6.69 -4.41 -9.77
CA VAL A 31 6.00 -3.17 -9.40
C VAL A 31 5.99 -2.28 -10.65
N GLU A 32 4.82 -1.95 -11.15
CA GLU A 32 4.66 -1.05 -12.30
C GLU A 32 4.73 0.40 -11.81
N LEU A 33 5.65 1.18 -12.37
CA LEU A 33 5.85 2.59 -12.02
C LEU A 33 5.47 3.48 -13.19
N SER A 34 4.66 4.51 -12.94
CA SER A 34 4.30 5.55 -13.90
C SER A 34 4.26 6.93 -13.26
N LEU A 35 4.53 7.97 -14.06
CA LEU A 35 4.30 9.37 -13.67
C LEU A 35 2.94 9.81 -14.19
N GLU A 36 2.07 10.20 -13.26
CA GLU A 36 0.72 10.68 -13.57
C GLU A 36 0.70 12.22 -13.51
N ALA A 37 0.22 12.86 -14.57
CA ALA A 37 0.09 14.31 -14.67
C ALA A 37 -1.27 14.80 -14.18
N LYS A 38 -1.61 14.45 -12.96
CA LYS A 38 -2.83 14.86 -12.25
C LYS A 38 -2.60 14.87 -10.75
N SER A 39 -3.42 15.59 -10.01
CA SER A 39 -3.40 15.56 -8.54
C SER A 39 -3.88 14.22 -8.00
N PRO A 40 -3.41 13.77 -6.83
CA PRO A 40 -4.06 12.68 -6.10
C PRO A 40 -5.54 12.95 -5.86
N ASP A 41 -6.32 11.89 -5.72
CA ASP A 41 -7.75 12.01 -5.43
C ASP A 41 -7.97 12.75 -4.10
N THR A 42 -8.95 13.65 -4.01
CA THR A 42 -9.40 14.23 -2.75
C THR A 42 -9.94 13.12 -1.85
N LEU A 43 -9.58 13.15 -0.58
CA LEU A 43 -9.95 12.14 0.41
C LEU A 43 -10.86 12.73 1.48
N SER A 44 -11.86 11.96 1.88
CA SER A 44 -12.66 12.22 3.07
C SER A 44 -12.33 11.16 4.12
N GLY A 45 -11.82 11.57 5.29
CA GLY A 45 -11.26 10.65 6.28
C GLY A 45 -11.06 11.27 7.65
N GLN A 46 -10.23 10.63 8.45
CA GLN A 46 -9.89 11.11 9.79
C GLN A 46 -8.46 10.71 10.13
N THR A 47 -7.77 11.58 10.87
CA THR A 47 -6.43 11.31 11.39
C THR A 47 -6.53 10.67 12.78
N PHE A 48 -5.73 9.63 12.99
CA PHE A 48 -5.55 8.98 14.29
C PHE A 48 -4.09 9.11 14.72
N ARG A 49 -3.88 9.39 16.01
CA ARG A 49 -2.57 9.37 16.66
C ARG A 49 -2.67 8.60 17.95
N GLY A 50 -1.86 7.56 18.10
CA GLY A 50 -1.87 6.66 19.23
C GLY A 50 -0.86 5.54 19.05
N THR A 51 -1.16 4.36 19.57
CA THR A 51 -0.34 3.15 19.37
C THR A 51 -1.05 2.16 18.43
N PRO A 52 -0.32 1.24 17.78
CA PRO A 52 -0.93 0.22 16.92
C PRO A 52 -1.93 -0.70 17.62
N VAL A 53 -1.87 -0.80 18.95
CA VAL A 53 -2.78 -1.64 19.74
C VAL A 53 -3.98 -0.87 20.33
N ASP A 54 -4.08 0.42 20.05
CA ASP A 54 -5.15 1.26 20.54
C ASP A 54 -6.48 0.92 19.84
N LYS A 55 -7.55 0.78 20.62
CA LYS A 55 -8.90 0.53 20.11
C LYS A 55 -9.40 1.66 19.21
N GLY A 56 -8.92 2.89 19.40
CA GLY A 56 -9.25 4.03 18.56
C GLY A 56 -8.84 3.83 17.11
N LEU A 57 -7.72 3.15 16.87
CA LEU A 57 -7.28 2.79 15.51
C LEU A 57 -8.28 1.83 14.83
N GLU A 58 -8.71 0.80 15.54
CA GLU A 58 -9.71 -0.14 15.04
C GLU A 58 -11.04 0.56 14.74
N GLN A 59 -11.51 1.42 15.66
CA GLN A 59 -12.73 2.20 15.49
C GLN A 59 -12.65 3.12 14.26
N LEU A 60 -11.51 3.77 14.04
CA LEU A 60 -11.27 4.57 12.84
C LEU A 60 -11.48 3.73 11.58
N PHE A 61 -10.78 2.61 11.46
CA PHE A 61 -10.90 1.76 10.26
C PHE A 61 -12.31 1.20 10.07
N GLN A 62 -13.00 0.81 11.14
CA GLN A 62 -14.41 0.37 11.07
C GLN A 62 -15.33 1.48 10.57
N LYS A 63 -15.15 2.73 11.05
CA LYS A 63 -15.91 3.91 10.60
C LYS A 63 -15.69 4.15 9.11
N ILE A 64 -14.41 4.17 8.66
CA ILE A 64 -14.07 4.41 7.25
C ILE A 64 -14.62 3.30 6.35
N GLN A 65 -14.49 2.03 6.74
CA GLN A 65 -15.06 0.91 5.99
C GLN A 65 -16.58 0.96 5.91
N THR A 66 -17.25 1.37 6.98
CA THR A 66 -18.71 1.54 6.99
C THR A 66 -19.12 2.65 6.01
N THR A 67 -18.41 3.78 6.03
CA THR A 67 -18.65 4.88 5.08
C THR A 67 -18.35 4.44 3.63
N GLN A 68 -17.30 3.66 3.41
CA GLN A 68 -16.96 3.12 2.09
C GLN A 68 -18.09 2.25 1.51
N LYS A 69 -18.73 1.42 2.34
CA LYS A 69 -19.87 0.58 1.90
C LYS A 69 -21.06 1.39 1.42
N LEU A 70 -21.24 2.62 1.94
CA LEU A 70 -22.31 3.53 1.51
C LEU A 70 -21.97 4.26 0.19
N HIS A 71 -20.71 4.22 -0.25
CA HIS A 71 -20.23 4.87 -1.46
C HIS A 71 -19.61 3.85 -2.42
N PRO A 72 -20.41 3.13 -3.24
CA PRO A 72 -19.91 2.14 -4.19
C PRO A 72 -18.88 2.77 -5.14
N GLY A 73 -17.73 2.10 -5.28
CA GLY A 73 -16.62 2.59 -6.09
C GLY A 73 -15.54 3.38 -5.32
N ALA A 74 -15.86 3.92 -4.14
CA ALA A 74 -14.85 4.53 -3.28
C ALA A 74 -13.82 3.49 -2.81
N LYS A 75 -12.56 3.89 -2.73
CA LYS A 75 -11.44 3.06 -2.28
C LYS A 75 -10.87 3.57 -0.98
N LEU A 76 -10.45 2.65 -0.13
CA LEU A 76 -9.74 2.99 1.10
C LEU A 76 -8.35 3.53 0.76
N HIS A 77 -7.99 4.63 1.42
CA HIS A 77 -6.68 5.24 1.34
C HIS A 77 -6.10 5.41 2.74
N THR A 78 -4.79 5.24 2.88
CA THR A 78 -4.07 5.51 4.12
C THR A 78 -2.83 6.36 3.84
N ILE A 79 -2.50 7.26 4.79
CA ILE A 79 -1.27 8.07 4.76
C ILE A 79 -0.64 7.92 6.13
N TYR A 80 0.54 7.33 6.20
CA TYR A 80 1.31 7.24 7.43
C TYR A 80 2.23 8.46 7.56
N TYR A 81 1.99 9.29 8.57
CA TYR A 81 2.86 10.40 8.93
C TYR A 81 3.97 9.97 9.89
N THR A 82 3.66 9.01 10.75
CA THR A 82 4.61 8.38 11.65
C THR A 82 4.37 6.87 11.62
N GLU A 83 5.36 6.12 11.18
CA GLU A 83 5.32 4.65 11.18
C GLU A 83 5.91 4.14 12.49
N PRO A 84 5.22 3.23 13.20
CA PRO A 84 5.71 2.68 14.44
C PRO A 84 6.81 1.65 14.18
N ALA A 85 7.90 1.70 14.93
CA ALA A 85 8.94 0.65 14.92
C ALA A 85 8.52 -0.57 15.75
N GLY A 86 7.54 -0.40 16.65
CA GLY A 86 7.03 -1.46 17.51
C GLY A 86 5.58 -1.23 17.98
N LYS A 87 5.00 -2.19 18.68
CA LYS A 87 3.59 -2.17 19.09
C LYS A 87 3.21 -1.04 20.05
N LEU A 88 4.17 -0.48 20.77
CA LEU A 88 3.97 0.59 21.77
C LEU A 88 4.44 1.95 21.27
N ASP A 89 5.00 2.01 20.06
CA ASP A 89 5.47 3.26 19.49
C ASP A 89 4.31 4.11 18.93
N THR A 90 4.57 5.38 18.82
CA THR A 90 3.57 6.31 18.26
C THR A 90 3.36 6.03 16.79
N LEU A 91 2.10 5.84 16.44
CA LEU A 91 1.57 5.79 15.08
C LEU A 91 0.77 7.07 14.83
N GLU A 92 0.98 7.71 13.68
CA GLU A 92 0.11 8.75 13.18
C GLU A 92 -0.30 8.40 11.75
N VAL A 93 -1.60 8.16 11.55
CA VAL A 93 -2.16 7.72 10.27
C VAL A 93 -3.44 8.47 9.95
N PHE A 94 -3.55 8.95 8.72
CA PHE A 94 -4.83 9.34 8.13
C PHE A 94 -5.42 8.12 7.43
N ALA A 95 -6.70 7.82 7.67
CA ALA A 95 -7.46 6.83 6.92
C ALA A 95 -8.71 7.50 6.33
N GLY A 96 -8.97 7.26 5.06
CA GLY A 96 -10.09 7.89 4.36
C GLY A 96 -10.46 7.15 3.08
N ILE A 97 -11.45 7.69 2.38
CA ILE A 97 -11.91 7.20 1.07
C ILE A 97 -11.89 8.34 0.05
N ASN A 98 -11.72 8.02 -1.23
CA ASN A 98 -11.72 9.02 -2.29
C ASN A 98 -13.14 9.50 -2.58
N LEU A 99 -13.51 10.60 -1.92
CA LEU A 99 -14.73 11.34 -2.19
C LEU A 99 -14.37 12.79 -2.51
N PRO A 100 -15.01 13.40 -3.53
CA PRO A 100 -14.77 14.81 -3.88
C PRO A 100 -15.46 15.79 -2.94
N PHE A 101 -16.14 15.31 -1.91
CA PHE A 101 -16.90 16.11 -0.93
C PHE A 101 -16.70 15.53 0.47
N GLY A 102 -16.87 16.39 1.48
CA GLY A 102 -16.82 15.94 2.87
C GLY A 102 -17.98 15.02 3.22
N ALA A 103 -17.69 13.89 3.86
CA ALA A 103 -18.71 13.04 4.49
C ALA A 103 -18.94 13.52 5.93
N PRO A 104 -20.12 13.25 6.54
CA PRO A 104 -20.39 13.60 7.93
C PRO A 104 -19.31 13.05 8.87
N ASP A 105 -18.84 13.90 9.79
CA ASP A 105 -17.81 13.57 10.78
C ASP A 105 -16.46 13.10 10.21
N LEU A 106 -16.18 13.42 8.94
CA LEU A 106 -14.90 13.22 8.29
C LEU A 106 -14.32 14.54 7.79
N GLU A 107 -13.00 14.69 7.90
CA GLU A 107 -12.26 15.81 7.35
C GLU A 107 -11.99 15.62 5.86
N LEU A 108 -12.04 16.70 5.10
CA LEU A 108 -11.67 16.71 3.69
C LEU A 108 -10.18 16.98 3.58
N LYS A 109 -9.49 16.12 2.81
CA LYS A 109 -8.06 16.28 2.53
C LYS A 109 -7.84 16.43 1.04
N GLU A 110 -7.33 17.59 0.66
CA GLU A 110 -6.95 17.93 -0.70
C GLU A 110 -5.43 17.95 -0.85
N PHE A 111 -4.95 17.72 -2.05
CA PHE A 111 -3.53 17.71 -2.39
C PHE A 111 -3.23 18.80 -3.41
N SER A 112 -2.18 19.56 -3.16
CA SER A 112 -1.78 20.69 -4.01
C SER A 112 -0.89 20.26 -5.18
N GLU A 113 -0.29 19.06 -5.10
CA GLU A 113 0.61 18.54 -6.12
C GLU A 113 -0.17 18.17 -7.38
N GLY A 114 0.24 18.72 -8.53
CA GLY A 114 -0.39 18.50 -9.83
C GLY A 114 0.05 17.22 -10.52
N ARG A 115 0.96 16.44 -9.92
CA ARG A 115 1.48 15.16 -10.45
C ARG A 115 1.98 14.26 -9.33
N TYR A 116 2.01 12.96 -9.62
CA TYR A 116 2.53 11.96 -8.68
C TYR A 116 3.13 10.75 -9.42
N ILE A 117 4.01 10.03 -8.74
CA ILE A 117 4.44 8.70 -9.17
C ILE A 117 3.43 7.69 -8.63
N LEU A 118 2.92 6.85 -9.53
CA LEU A 118 2.05 5.74 -9.22
C LEU A 118 2.84 4.44 -9.24
N ALA A 119 2.86 3.71 -8.13
CA ALA A 119 3.36 2.34 -8.07
C ALA A 119 2.17 1.39 -7.94
N LYS A 120 1.93 0.56 -8.97
CA LYS A 120 0.93 -0.50 -8.92
C LYS A 120 1.58 -1.80 -8.48
N VAL A 121 1.03 -2.39 -7.45
CA VAL A 121 1.48 -3.65 -6.86
C VAL A 121 0.35 -4.66 -6.97
N THR A 122 0.59 -5.75 -7.68
CA THR A 122 -0.40 -6.83 -7.86
C THR A 122 0.18 -8.15 -7.39
N GLY A 123 -0.59 -8.91 -6.64
CA GLY A 123 -0.19 -10.20 -6.09
C GLY A 123 -1.01 -10.58 -4.87
N ASN A 124 -0.80 -11.77 -4.36
CA ASN A 124 -1.37 -12.15 -3.07
C ASN A 124 -0.58 -11.47 -1.95
N LYS A 125 -1.26 -11.08 -0.87
CA LYS A 125 -0.68 -10.38 0.29
C LYS A 125 0.56 -11.09 0.89
N TRP A 126 0.71 -12.40 0.71
CA TRP A 126 1.83 -13.19 1.23
C TRP A 126 3.11 -13.09 0.39
N VAL A 127 3.00 -12.60 -0.84
CA VAL A 127 4.11 -12.49 -1.80
C VAL A 127 4.31 -11.09 -2.35
N MET A 128 3.46 -10.13 -1.97
CA MET A 128 3.67 -8.72 -2.30
C MET A 128 4.98 -8.21 -1.72
N PRO A 129 5.70 -7.33 -2.44
CA PRO A 129 6.86 -6.62 -1.91
C PRO A 129 6.51 -5.87 -0.63
N SER A 130 7.48 -5.74 0.28
CA SER A 130 7.29 -4.94 1.49
C SER A 130 7.09 -3.46 1.17
N PRO A 131 6.43 -2.67 2.04
CA PRO A 131 6.27 -1.23 1.86
C PRO A 131 7.60 -0.52 1.62
N GLU A 132 8.67 -0.92 2.33
CA GLU A 132 10.01 -0.36 2.19
C GLU A 132 10.55 -0.60 0.78
N THR A 133 10.44 -1.82 0.25
CA THR A 133 10.87 -2.16 -1.11
C THR A 133 10.12 -1.34 -2.17
N ILE A 134 8.82 -1.08 -1.96
CA ILE A 134 8.02 -0.25 -2.86
C ILE A 134 8.49 1.20 -2.80
N LYS A 135 8.72 1.74 -1.60
CA LYS A 135 9.24 3.10 -1.40
C LYS A 135 10.61 3.29 -2.03
N GLU A 136 11.52 2.32 -1.88
CA GLU A 136 12.85 2.33 -2.53
C GLU A 136 12.71 2.40 -4.06
N LYS A 137 11.87 1.57 -4.67
CA LYS A 137 11.61 1.61 -6.12
C LYS A 137 11.06 2.95 -6.59
N ILE A 138 10.14 3.56 -5.83
CA ILE A 138 9.61 4.89 -6.12
C ILE A 138 10.72 5.96 -6.05
N GLN A 139 11.58 5.89 -5.03
CA GLN A 139 12.71 6.83 -4.87
C GLN A 139 13.71 6.70 -6.01
N ASP A 140 14.03 5.48 -6.44
CA ASP A 140 14.94 5.23 -7.56
C ASP A 140 14.34 5.75 -8.88
N TYR A 141 13.03 5.52 -9.11
CA TYR A 141 12.32 6.08 -10.25
C TYR A 141 12.35 7.63 -10.23
N ALA A 142 12.10 8.24 -9.06
CA ALA A 142 12.15 9.68 -8.90
C ALA A 142 13.54 10.23 -9.22
N LYS A 143 14.61 9.61 -8.69
CA LYS A 143 16.01 9.99 -8.98
C LYS A 143 16.32 9.89 -10.47
N ALA A 144 15.98 8.78 -11.11
CA ALA A 144 16.23 8.56 -12.54
C ALA A 144 15.52 9.60 -13.43
N ASN A 145 14.35 10.09 -13.01
CA ASN A 145 13.57 11.08 -13.74
C ASN A 145 13.74 12.52 -13.22
N LYS A 146 14.69 12.77 -12.29
CA LYS A 146 14.96 14.08 -11.69
C LYS A 146 13.72 14.72 -11.04
N LEU A 147 12.90 13.91 -10.37
CA LEU A 147 11.69 14.33 -9.69
C LEU A 147 11.95 14.50 -8.19
N THR A 148 11.30 15.48 -7.56
CA THR A 148 11.38 15.72 -6.12
C THR A 148 10.08 15.25 -5.46
N LEU A 149 10.15 14.22 -4.61
CA LEU A 149 9.00 13.72 -3.86
C LEU A 149 8.57 14.70 -2.77
N SER A 150 7.28 14.77 -2.47
CA SER A 150 6.72 15.62 -1.41
C SER A 150 6.99 15.10 0.01
N GLY A 151 7.50 13.87 0.14
CA GLY A 151 7.94 13.29 1.41
C GLY A 151 6.88 12.45 2.13
N TYR A 152 5.73 12.20 1.52
CA TYR A 152 4.70 11.29 2.03
C TYR A 152 4.18 10.37 0.93
N TYR A 153 3.54 9.28 1.34
CA TYR A 153 2.98 8.26 0.45
C TYR A 153 1.51 8.04 0.80
N ILE A 154 0.70 7.81 -0.22
CA ILE A 154 -0.72 7.52 -0.10
C ILE A 154 -0.94 6.09 -0.60
N ASP A 155 -1.32 5.19 0.28
CA ASP A 155 -1.67 3.83 -0.09
C ASP A 155 -3.15 3.78 -0.45
N LYS A 156 -3.47 3.27 -1.63
CA LYS A 156 -4.84 3.06 -2.14
C LYS A 156 -5.09 1.57 -2.26
N ILE A 157 -6.00 1.05 -1.46
CA ILE A 157 -6.42 -0.35 -1.51
C ILE A 157 -7.45 -0.51 -2.63
N VAL A 158 -7.04 -1.08 -3.75
CA VAL A 158 -7.91 -1.29 -4.92
C VAL A 158 -8.71 -2.57 -4.77
N SER A 159 -8.05 -3.66 -4.36
CA SER A 159 -8.65 -4.96 -4.08
C SER A 159 -7.79 -5.75 -3.08
N GLU A 160 -8.17 -6.99 -2.76
CA GLU A 160 -7.38 -7.89 -1.91
C GLU A 160 -6.01 -8.27 -2.52
N THR A 161 -5.88 -8.10 -3.84
CA THR A 161 -4.69 -8.49 -4.60
C THR A 161 -4.05 -7.32 -5.35
N GLU A 162 -4.51 -6.09 -5.13
CA GLU A 162 -3.99 -4.90 -5.82
C GLU A 162 -3.96 -3.71 -4.87
N VAL A 163 -2.77 -3.14 -4.71
CA VAL A 163 -2.52 -1.92 -3.95
C VAL A 163 -1.77 -0.93 -4.85
N HIS A 164 -2.19 0.32 -4.81
CA HIS A 164 -1.49 1.42 -5.47
C HIS A 164 -0.82 2.27 -4.39
N VAL A 165 0.46 2.56 -4.57
CA VAL A 165 1.19 3.53 -3.75
C VAL A 165 1.42 4.79 -4.58
N ILE A 166 0.88 5.90 -4.11
CA ILE A 166 0.91 7.20 -4.77
C ILE A 166 1.94 8.07 -4.04
N ALA A 167 2.95 8.55 -4.75
CA ALA A 167 3.97 9.43 -4.22
C ALA A 167 3.89 10.80 -4.91
N PRO A 168 3.32 11.83 -4.27
CA PRO A 168 3.20 13.16 -4.83
C PRO A 168 4.57 13.80 -5.13
N VAL A 169 4.63 14.57 -6.22
CA VAL A 169 5.85 15.21 -6.76
C VAL A 169 5.66 16.72 -6.79
N ARG A 170 6.65 17.45 -6.25
CA ARG A 170 6.71 18.92 -6.26
C ARG A 170 7.17 19.47 -7.60
#